data_bb1cdd1df18d7c839c1a5711828684ba
#
_entry.id   bb1cdd1df18d7c839c1a5711828684ba
#
_cell.length_a   1.000
_cell.length_b   1.000
_cell.length_c   1.000
_cell.angle_alpha   90.00
_cell.angle_beta   90.00
_cell.angle_gamma   90.00
#
_symmetry.space_group_name_H-M   'P 1'
#
loop_
_entity.id
_entity.type
_entity.pdbx_description
1 polymer ?
#
loop_
_entity_poly.entity_id
_entity_poly.type
_entity_poly.pdbx_seq_one_letter_code
_entity_poly.pdbx_strand_id
1 'polypeptide(L)'
;MKVLALVYPGMTLLDMVGPVQAWSFLPDYEVQYVWHRPGTVLTDCGLGVQATHSFEDAWTDPDILFVGGGAKPTLDLLSDSVAIGFLADRGSRARWVCSVCTGSLLLGAAGLLRGYRAAVHWGAREALSQFGAEPSSERVCVDRNRLT
;
A
#
# COMPACT_ATOMS: atom_id res chain seq x y z
N MET A 1 -7.59 -14.35 -7.83
CA MET A 1 -7.51 -13.30 -6.82
C MET A 1 -6.62 -12.18 -7.34
N LYS A 2 -7.18 -10.99 -7.52
CA LYS A 2 -6.50 -9.81 -8.11
C LYS A 2 -5.87 -8.95 -7.03
N VAL A 3 -4.54 -8.88 -7.01
CA VAL A 3 -3.77 -8.03 -6.10
C VAL A 3 -3.23 -6.82 -6.85
N LEU A 4 -3.56 -5.64 -6.39
CA LEU A 4 -3.03 -4.38 -6.90
C LEU A 4 -1.99 -3.87 -5.90
N ALA A 5 -0.72 -3.94 -6.25
CA ALA A 5 0.39 -3.56 -5.38
C ALA A 5 1.02 -2.25 -5.85
N LEU A 6 0.97 -1.22 -5.01
CA LEU A 6 1.69 0.03 -5.29
C LEU A 6 3.19 -0.20 -5.13
N VAL A 7 3.95 0.15 -6.18
CA VAL A 7 5.42 0.20 -6.13
C VAL A 7 5.86 1.64 -6.38
N TYR A 8 6.84 2.13 -5.63
CA TYR A 8 7.31 3.52 -5.75
C TYR A 8 8.79 3.64 -5.44
N PRO A 9 9.50 4.65 -5.96
CA PRO A 9 10.93 4.81 -5.75
C PRO A 9 11.32 4.87 -4.27
N GLY A 10 12.31 4.09 -3.88
CA GLY A 10 12.83 4.03 -2.52
C GLY A 10 11.94 3.27 -1.52
N MET A 11 10.87 2.61 -1.96
CA MET A 11 10.08 1.75 -1.08
C MET A 11 10.94 0.64 -0.47
N THR A 12 10.60 0.17 0.71
CA THR A 12 11.25 -0.97 1.34
C THR A 12 10.89 -2.26 0.61
N LEU A 13 11.89 -2.88 -0.04
CA LEU A 13 11.68 -4.06 -0.89
C LEU A 13 10.99 -5.19 -0.12
N LEU A 14 11.44 -5.48 1.11
CA LEU A 14 10.90 -6.57 1.92
C LEU A 14 9.40 -6.40 2.20
N ASP A 15 8.95 -5.17 2.40
CA ASP A 15 7.55 -4.85 2.68
C ASP A 15 6.63 -5.28 1.52
N MET A 16 7.14 -5.25 0.29
CA MET A 16 6.40 -5.68 -0.89
C MET A 16 6.59 -7.17 -1.16
N VAL A 17 7.82 -7.67 -1.15
CA VAL A 17 8.14 -9.05 -1.53
C VAL A 17 7.52 -10.05 -0.57
N GLY A 18 7.53 -9.78 0.73
CA GLY A 18 6.99 -10.70 1.74
C GLY A 18 5.52 -11.06 1.50
N PRO A 19 4.60 -10.09 1.53
CA PRO A 19 3.18 -10.35 1.28
C PRO A 19 2.89 -10.91 -0.11
N VAL A 20 3.51 -10.35 -1.13
CA VAL A 20 3.31 -10.78 -2.52
C VAL A 20 3.74 -12.24 -2.71
N GLN A 21 4.88 -12.64 -2.16
CA GLN A 21 5.32 -14.03 -2.20
C GLN A 21 4.37 -14.96 -1.46
N ALA A 22 3.85 -14.54 -0.30
CA ALA A 22 2.88 -15.33 0.44
C ALA A 22 1.57 -15.54 -0.34
N TRP A 23 1.05 -14.50 -0.98
CA TRP A 23 -0.16 -14.59 -1.80
C TRP A 23 0.03 -15.39 -3.08
N SER A 24 1.25 -15.45 -3.65
CA SER A 24 1.53 -16.20 -4.88
C SER A 24 1.31 -17.72 -4.75
N PHE A 25 1.21 -18.24 -3.53
CA PHE A 25 0.84 -19.64 -3.27
C PHE A 25 -0.67 -19.89 -3.28
N LEU A 26 -1.48 -18.83 -3.35
CA LEU A 26 -2.94 -18.98 -3.42
C LEU A 26 -3.40 -19.30 -4.85
N PRO A 27 -4.47 -20.09 -5.03
CA PRO A 27 -5.00 -20.38 -6.35
C PRO A 27 -5.52 -19.10 -7.04
N ASP A 28 -5.40 -19.06 -8.34
CA ASP A 28 -5.88 -17.96 -9.20
C ASP A 28 -5.32 -16.58 -8.78
N TYR A 29 -4.07 -16.57 -8.29
CA TYR A 29 -3.37 -15.34 -7.94
C TYR A 29 -2.92 -14.61 -9.22
N GLU A 30 -3.29 -13.34 -9.29
CA GLU A 30 -2.81 -12.39 -10.29
C GLU A 30 -2.37 -11.10 -9.59
N VAL A 31 -1.28 -10.50 -10.02
CA VAL A 31 -0.79 -9.24 -9.45
C VAL A 31 -0.49 -8.22 -10.53
N GLN A 32 -0.87 -6.97 -10.27
CA GLN A 32 -0.39 -5.81 -10.99
C GLN A 32 0.49 -4.97 -10.04
N TYR A 33 1.73 -4.73 -10.45
CA TYR A 33 2.62 -3.76 -9.80
C TYR A 33 2.42 -2.42 -10.48
N VAL A 34 1.97 -1.42 -9.74
CA VAL A 34 1.46 -0.20 -10.30
C VAL A 34 2.28 1.01 -9.88
N TRP A 35 2.61 1.86 -10.84
CA TRP A 35 3.22 3.17 -10.66
C TRP A 35 2.69 4.15 -11.70
N HIS A 36 3.13 5.42 -11.66
CA HIS A 36 2.75 6.43 -12.66
C HIS A 36 2.92 5.95 -14.11
N ARG A 37 3.99 5.17 -14.36
CA ARG A 37 4.27 4.57 -15.68
C ARG A 37 4.88 3.20 -15.48
N PRO A 38 4.63 2.25 -16.40
CA PRO A 38 5.36 0.99 -16.42
C PRO A 38 6.86 1.22 -16.55
N GLY A 39 7.66 0.38 -15.90
CA GLY A 39 9.11 0.49 -15.93
C GLY A 39 9.76 0.08 -14.62
N THR A 40 11.07 0.15 -14.57
CA THR A 40 11.84 -0.23 -13.39
C THR A 40 11.75 0.86 -12.32
N VAL A 41 11.33 0.46 -11.12
CA VAL A 41 11.29 1.27 -9.90
C VAL A 41 12.40 0.79 -8.97
N LEU A 42 13.35 1.65 -8.61
CA LEU A 42 14.43 1.31 -7.69
C LEU A 42 13.93 1.36 -6.24
N THR A 43 14.24 0.31 -5.49
CA THR A 43 13.88 0.18 -4.07
C THR A 43 14.97 0.74 -3.16
N ASP A 44 14.73 0.74 -1.84
CA ASP A 44 15.66 1.21 -0.80
C ASP A 44 17.03 0.53 -0.82
N CYS A 45 17.08 -0.74 -1.23
CA CYS A 45 18.32 -1.52 -1.32
C CYS A 45 18.95 -1.53 -2.74
N GLY A 46 18.43 -0.73 -3.67
CA GLY A 46 18.95 -0.61 -5.03
C GLY A 46 18.51 -1.71 -6.01
N LEU A 47 17.72 -2.69 -5.58
CA LEU A 47 17.10 -3.64 -6.49
C LEU A 47 15.93 -2.99 -7.24
N GLY A 48 15.84 -3.27 -8.54
CA GLY A 48 14.74 -2.80 -9.37
C GLY A 48 13.54 -3.75 -9.31
N VAL A 49 12.36 -3.19 -9.09
CA VAL A 49 11.07 -3.87 -9.25
C VAL A 49 10.39 -3.32 -10.49
N GLN A 50 9.80 -4.19 -11.29
CA GLN A 50 9.10 -3.79 -12.50
C GLN A 50 7.67 -3.35 -12.17
N ALA A 51 7.35 -2.07 -12.33
CA ALA A 51 5.96 -1.63 -12.44
C ALA A 51 5.40 -2.15 -13.77
N THR A 52 4.38 -2.97 -13.69
CA THR A 52 3.77 -3.63 -14.86
C THR A 52 2.69 -2.80 -15.52
N HIS A 53 2.05 -1.91 -14.75
CA HIS A 53 0.92 -1.09 -15.18
C HIS A 53 1.08 0.34 -14.68
N SER A 54 0.43 1.26 -15.39
CA SER A 54 0.23 2.64 -14.93
C SER A 54 -1.02 2.73 -14.05
N PHE A 55 -1.24 3.90 -13.44
CA PHE A 55 -2.49 4.17 -12.71
C PHE A 55 -3.72 4.18 -13.61
N GLU A 56 -3.55 4.46 -14.91
CA GLU A 56 -4.66 4.57 -15.87
C GLU A 56 -5.15 3.20 -16.34
N ASP A 57 -4.23 2.25 -16.57
CA ASP A 57 -4.53 0.92 -17.11
C ASP A 57 -4.61 -0.19 -16.05
N ALA A 58 -4.42 0.16 -14.76
CA ALA A 58 -4.59 -0.77 -13.65
C ALA A 58 -6.05 -1.13 -13.41
N TRP A 59 -6.29 -2.35 -12.87
CA TRP A 59 -7.64 -2.79 -12.49
C TRP A 59 -8.38 -1.77 -11.65
N THR A 60 -9.68 -1.61 -11.93
CA THR A 60 -10.55 -0.71 -11.18
C THR A 60 -11.07 -1.33 -9.89
N ASP A 61 -11.28 -2.64 -9.87
CA ASP A 61 -11.92 -3.38 -8.78
C ASP A 61 -11.02 -4.56 -8.34
N PRO A 62 -9.90 -4.30 -7.63
CA PRO A 62 -9.03 -5.36 -7.15
C PRO A 62 -9.65 -6.09 -5.94
N ASP A 63 -9.32 -7.37 -5.76
CA ASP A 63 -9.63 -8.06 -4.50
C ASP A 63 -8.82 -7.48 -3.35
N ILE A 64 -7.56 -7.17 -3.59
CA ILE A 64 -6.64 -6.58 -2.60
C ILE A 64 -5.96 -5.34 -3.19
N LEU A 65 -6.09 -4.20 -2.52
CA LEU A 65 -5.17 -3.08 -2.67
C LEU A 65 -4.09 -3.19 -1.61
N PHE A 66 -2.83 -3.20 -2.02
CA PHE A 66 -1.69 -3.37 -1.12
C PHE A 66 -0.67 -2.24 -1.24
N VAL A 67 -0.18 -1.77 -0.08
CA VAL A 67 0.82 -0.70 0.02
C VAL A 67 1.89 -1.06 1.05
N GLY A 68 3.13 -1.21 0.59
CA GLY A 68 4.32 -1.34 1.45
C GLY A 68 4.82 0.02 1.93
N GLY A 69 5.70 0.00 2.93
CA GLY A 69 6.36 1.22 3.43
C GLY A 69 7.65 1.56 2.70
N GLY A 70 8.34 2.60 3.19
CA GLY A 70 9.60 3.10 2.63
C GLY A 70 10.21 4.22 3.48
N ALA A 71 9.81 4.34 4.74
CA ALA A 71 10.28 5.41 5.64
C ALA A 71 10.17 6.81 4.97
N LYS A 72 11.30 7.50 4.73
CA LYS A 72 11.28 8.83 4.09
C LYS A 72 10.59 8.83 2.72
N PRO A 73 10.85 7.92 1.78
CA PRO A 73 10.09 7.83 0.52
C PRO A 73 8.57 7.77 0.69
N THR A 74 8.05 7.09 1.74
CA THR A 74 6.62 7.12 2.05
C THR A 74 6.15 8.54 2.40
N LEU A 75 6.93 9.28 3.20
CA LEU A 75 6.58 10.65 3.58
C LEU A 75 6.60 11.59 2.38
N ASP A 76 7.61 11.46 1.51
CA ASP A 76 7.70 12.24 0.28
C ASP A 76 6.49 11.99 -0.64
N LEU A 77 6.02 10.72 -0.70
CA LEU A 77 4.88 10.32 -1.52
C LEU A 77 3.53 10.87 -1.01
N LEU A 78 3.42 11.26 0.26
CA LEU A 78 2.21 11.93 0.77
C LEU A 78 1.84 13.20 -0.01
N SER A 79 2.81 13.84 -0.65
CA SER A 79 2.62 15.05 -1.47
C SER A 79 2.21 14.74 -2.92
N ASP A 80 2.24 13.48 -3.34
CA ASP A 80 1.84 13.06 -4.69
C ASP A 80 0.33 12.86 -4.76
N SER A 81 -0.39 13.93 -5.14
CA SER A 81 -1.85 13.91 -5.22
C SER A 81 -2.40 12.89 -6.21
N VAL A 82 -1.63 12.53 -7.25
CA VAL A 82 -2.04 11.53 -8.25
C VAL A 82 -2.00 10.12 -7.63
N ALA A 83 -0.90 9.78 -6.94
CA ALA A 83 -0.77 8.50 -6.25
C ALA A 83 -1.80 8.36 -5.12
N ILE A 84 -1.98 9.41 -4.30
CA ILE A 84 -2.98 9.41 -3.22
C ILE A 84 -4.41 9.29 -3.78
N GLY A 85 -4.73 10.02 -4.85
CA GLY A 85 -6.03 9.93 -5.52
C GLY A 85 -6.29 8.54 -6.11
N PHE A 86 -5.27 7.92 -6.71
CA PHE A 86 -5.34 6.54 -7.20
C PHE A 86 -5.65 5.55 -6.06
N LEU A 87 -4.92 5.66 -4.93
CA LEU A 87 -5.17 4.80 -3.76
C LEU A 87 -6.60 4.97 -3.23
N ALA A 88 -7.08 6.22 -3.13
CA ALA A 88 -8.44 6.51 -2.66
C ALA A 88 -9.50 5.86 -3.56
N ASP A 89 -9.37 6.01 -4.88
CA ASP A 89 -10.31 5.44 -5.85
C ASP A 89 -10.29 3.91 -5.81
N ARG A 90 -9.13 3.26 -5.95
CA ARG A 90 -9.02 1.80 -5.99
C ARG A 90 -9.35 1.16 -4.64
N GLY A 91 -8.92 1.79 -3.53
CA GLY A 91 -9.18 1.31 -2.18
C GLY A 91 -10.65 1.38 -1.77
N SER A 92 -11.42 2.31 -2.33
CA SER A 92 -12.87 2.39 -2.09
C SER A 92 -13.64 1.21 -2.68
N ARG A 93 -13.08 0.56 -3.69
CA ARG A 93 -13.67 -0.58 -4.41
C ARG A 93 -13.03 -1.93 -4.05
N ALA A 94 -11.84 -1.91 -3.47
CA ALA A 94 -11.14 -3.12 -3.09
C ALA A 94 -11.90 -3.90 -2.02
N ARG A 95 -11.92 -5.22 -2.16
CA ARG A 95 -12.47 -6.12 -1.13
C ARG A 95 -11.66 -6.04 0.16
N TRP A 96 -10.32 -5.95 0.04
CA TRP A 96 -9.39 -5.77 1.14
C TRP A 96 -8.42 -4.63 0.84
N VAL A 97 -8.13 -3.82 1.86
CA VAL A 97 -7.10 -2.79 1.82
C VAL A 97 -6.03 -3.16 2.84
N CYS A 98 -4.83 -3.42 2.33
CA CYS A 98 -3.74 -3.97 3.13
C CYS A 98 -2.52 -3.06 3.08
N SER A 99 -1.80 -2.99 4.20
CA SER A 99 -0.51 -2.31 4.24
C SER A 99 0.45 -2.95 5.24
N VAL A 100 1.72 -2.65 5.08
CA VAL A 100 2.76 -2.94 6.06
C VAL A 100 3.60 -1.70 6.32
N CYS A 101 4.27 -1.65 7.49
CA CYS A 101 5.22 -0.60 7.86
C CYS A 101 4.58 0.80 7.77
N THR A 102 5.24 1.75 7.11
CA THR A 102 4.73 3.12 6.90
C THR A 102 3.69 3.23 5.78
N GLY A 103 3.39 2.16 5.05
CA GLY A 103 2.36 2.14 4.00
C GLY A 103 0.98 2.55 4.50
N SER A 104 0.67 2.31 5.79
CA SER A 104 -0.58 2.78 6.41
C SER A 104 -0.75 4.30 6.38
N LEU A 105 0.35 5.08 6.33
CA LEU A 105 0.26 6.54 6.20
C LEU A 105 -0.33 6.95 4.84
N LEU A 106 0.06 6.24 3.76
CA LEU A 106 -0.48 6.48 2.42
C LEU A 106 -1.96 6.12 2.34
N LEU A 107 -2.37 5.01 2.97
CA LEU A 107 -3.77 4.64 3.08
C LEU A 107 -4.56 5.65 3.93
N GLY A 108 -3.94 6.18 4.99
CA GLY A 108 -4.51 7.25 5.81
C GLY A 108 -4.74 8.53 5.01
N ALA A 109 -3.71 8.98 4.27
CA ALA A 109 -3.79 10.16 3.40
C ALA A 109 -4.84 10.01 2.29
N ALA A 110 -5.02 8.78 1.78
CA ALA A 110 -6.07 8.43 0.83
C ALA A 110 -7.48 8.37 1.46
N GLY A 111 -7.61 8.63 2.78
CA GLY A 111 -8.88 8.59 3.50
C GLY A 111 -9.41 7.18 3.81
N LEU A 112 -8.66 6.14 3.47
CA LEU A 112 -9.10 4.74 3.56
C LEU A 112 -9.08 4.17 4.98
N LEU A 113 -8.42 4.85 5.92
CA LEU A 113 -8.32 4.43 7.32
C LEU A 113 -9.15 5.32 8.28
N ARG A 114 -9.89 6.30 7.78
CA ARG A 114 -10.72 7.17 8.62
C ARG A 114 -11.77 6.36 9.37
N GLY A 115 -11.75 6.42 10.71
CA GLY A 115 -12.67 5.67 11.58
C GLY A 115 -12.39 4.16 11.62
N TYR A 116 -11.18 3.75 11.25
CA TYR A 116 -10.69 2.39 11.41
C TYR A 116 -9.57 2.33 12.44
N ARG A 117 -9.48 1.22 13.17
CA ARG A 117 -8.25 0.86 13.88
C ARG A 117 -7.22 0.41 12.85
N ALA A 118 -5.99 0.87 13.01
CA ALA A 118 -4.93 0.50 12.08
C ALA A 118 -3.55 0.46 12.75
N ALA A 119 -2.74 -0.52 12.39
CA ALA A 119 -1.34 -0.57 12.74
C ALA A 119 -0.49 0.18 11.70
N VAL A 120 0.66 0.63 12.13
CA VAL A 120 1.68 1.28 11.31
C VAL A 120 3.03 1.02 11.95
N HIS A 121 4.11 1.22 11.22
CA HIS A 121 5.46 1.20 11.79
C HIS A 121 5.50 2.02 13.10
N TRP A 122 6.06 1.45 14.16
CA TRP A 122 5.99 2.01 15.52
C TRP A 122 6.43 3.48 15.61
N GLY A 123 7.41 3.90 14.80
CA GLY A 123 7.90 5.29 14.75
C GLY A 123 6.96 6.28 14.04
N ALA A 124 5.87 5.80 13.41
CA ALA A 124 4.91 6.63 12.69
C ALA A 124 3.51 6.63 13.32
N ARG A 125 3.36 6.03 14.51
CA ARG A 125 2.06 5.81 15.15
C ARG A 125 1.31 7.11 15.42
N GLU A 126 1.99 8.13 15.92
CA GLU A 126 1.37 9.45 16.18
C GLU A 126 0.89 10.13 14.89
N ALA A 127 1.65 9.99 13.80
CA ALA A 127 1.30 10.57 12.52
C ALA A 127 0.01 9.96 11.94
N LEU A 128 -0.25 8.67 12.20
CA LEU A 128 -1.44 7.99 11.69
C LEU A 128 -2.74 8.60 12.21
N SER A 129 -2.75 9.11 13.45
CA SER A 129 -3.93 9.78 14.05
C SER A 129 -4.37 11.01 13.27
N GLN A 130 -3.44 11.70 12.60
CA GLN A 130 -3.73 12.91 11.83
C GLN A 130 -4.65 12.63 10.62
N PHE A 131 -4.72 11.38 10.18
CA PHE A 131 -5.58 10.92 9.09
C PHE A 131 -6.96 10.41 9.57
N GLY A 132 -7.25 10.55 10.88
CA GLY A 132 -8.52 10.11 11.45
C GLY A 132 -8.63 8.60 11.68
N ALA A 133 -7.51 7.90 11.66
CA ALA A 133 -7.41 6.50 12.09
C ALA A 133 -7.20 6.41 13.60
N GLU A 134 -7.58 5.28 14.21
CA GLU A 134 -7.25 4.93 15.59
C GLU A 134 -5.99 4.02 15.59
N PRO A 135 -4.83 4.55 16.02
CA PRO A 135 -3.59 3.77 15.97
C PRO A 135 -3.62 2.55 16.90
N SER A 136 -3.34 1.37 16.37
CA SER A 136 -3.18 0.14 17.14
C SER A 136 -1.71 -0.10 17.48
N SER A 137 -1.46 -0.70 18.65
CA SER A 137 -0.15 -1.20 19.05
C SER A 137 0.08 -2.66 18.67
N GLU A 138 -0.92 -3.32 18.10
CA GLU A 138 -0.84 -4.71 17.66
C GLU A 138 0.16 -4.86 16.51
N ARG A 139 0.80 -6.03 16.44
CA ARG A 139 1.70 -6.36 15.31
C ARG A 139 0.95 -6.47 13.99
N VAL A 140 -0.26 -6.99 14.02
CA VAL A 140 -1.20 -7.09 12.92
C VAL A 140 -2.54 -6.59 13.42
N CYS A 141 -3.10 -5.60 12.76
CA CYS A 141 -4.41 -5.05 13.07
C CYS A 141 -5.38 -5.38 11.93
N VAL A 142 -6.47 -6.07 12.28
CA VAL A 142 -7.58 -6.32 11.36
C VAL A 142 -8.79 -5.57 11.88
N ASP A 143 -9.32 -4.66 11.09
CA ASP A 143 -10.58 -3.97 11.37
C ASP A 143 -11.43 -3.98 10.10
N ARG A 144 -12.54 -4.71 10.15
CA ARG A 144 -13.42 -4.93 8.99
C ARG A 144 -12.60 -5.46 7.79
N ASN A 145 -12.48 -4.70 6.71
CA ASN A 145 -11.69 -5.07 5.54
C ASN A 145 -10.35 -4.30 5.43
N ARG A 146 -9.82 -3.84 6.54
CA ARG A 146 -8.47 -3.25 6.64
C ARG A 146 -7.54 -4.22 7.36
N LEU A 147 -6.42 -4.55 6.74
CA LEU A 147 -5.35 -5.38 7.28
C LEU A 147 -4.05 -4.58 7.27
N THR A 148 -3.56 -4.19 8.43
CA THR A 148 -2.42 -3.28 8.57
C THR A 148 -1.41 -3.80 9.59
#